data_31e5306f0eb60625508bd083fd022edc
#
_entry.id   31e5306f0eb60625508bd083fd022edc
#
_cell.length_a   1.000
_cell.length_b   1.000
_cell.length_c   1.000
_cell.angle_alpha   90.00
_cell.angle_beta   90.00
_cell.angle_gamma   90.00
#
_symmetry.space_group_name_H-M   'P 1'
#
loop_
_entity.id
_entity.type
_entity.pdbx_description
1 polymer ?
#
loop_
_entity_poly.entity_id
_entity_poly.type
_entity_poly.pdbx_seq_one_letter_code
_entity_poly.pdbx_strand_id
1 'polypeptide(L)'
;MKRFSCFFIWIFVLTSILPAQEREVKLKVVQTSDIHGNYYPYDFIRRREATGSLARVHALVQKEREAYGKNLILLDNGDILQGQPTAYYYNYIDTVAPHLAAEMMNFMGYNAGNMGNHDVETGRTVFDRWAGDCRFPILGANIVDTATGETHFETL
;
A
#
# COMPACT_ATOMS: atom_id res chain seq x y z
N MET A 1 -57.16 22.04 24.64
CA MET A 1 -56.04 21.06 24.43
C MET A 1 -56.09 20.34 23.06
N LYS A 2 -56.52 20.96 21.95
CA LYS A 2 -56.63 20.27 20.64
C LYS A 2 -55.76 20.90 19.50
N ARG A 3 -54.96 21.93 19.79
CA ARG A 3 -54.13 22.60 18.76
C ARG A 3 -52.66 22.18 18.66
N PHE A 4 -52.13 21.41 19.61
CA PHE A 4 -50.77 20.97 19.61
C PHE A 4 -50.50 19.72 18.76
N SER A 5 -51.53 18.90 18.49
CA SER A 5 -51.36 17.64 17.75
C SER A 5 -51.11 17.82 16.25
N CYS A 6 -51.68 18.90 15.64
CA CYS A 6 -51.49 19.15 14.21
C CYS A 6 -50.08 19.69 13.87
N PHE A 7 -49.40 20.39 14.79
CA PHE A 7 -48.10 20.99 14.54
C PHE A 7 -46.98 19.92 14.49
N PHE A 8 -47.10 18.90 15.31
CA PHE A 8 -46.16 17.79 15.31
C PHE A 8 -46.26 16.89 14.06
N ILE A 9 -47.45 16.71 13.52
CA ILE A 9 -47.65 15.92 12.30
C ILE A 9 -47.06 16.65 11.09
N TRP A 10 -47.12 17.97 11.02
CA TRP A 10 -46.52 18.77 9.96
C TRP A 10 -44.97 18.72 9.97
N ILE A 11 -44.34 18.72 11.14
CA ILE A 11 -42.91 18.63 11.25
C ILE A 11 -42.43 17.24 10.80
N PHE A 12 -43.19 16.18 11.12
CA PHE A 12 -42.81 14.81 10.71
C PHE A 12 -42.98 14.57 9.21
N VAL A 13 -43.94 15.21 8.57
CA VAL A 13 -44.12 15.12 7.10
C VAL A 13 -43.07 15.93 6.35
N LEU A 14 -42.55 17.03 6.88
CA LEU A 14 -41.49 17.80 6.23
C LEU A 14 -40.14 17.07 6.25
N THR A 15 -39.83 16.24 7.25
CA THR A 15 -38.59 15.50 7.32
C THR A 15 -38.53 14.29 6.37
N SER A 16 -39.68 13.81 5.91
CA SER A 16 -39.74 12.66 4.99
C SER A 16 -39.58 13.03 3.49
N ILE A 17 -39.41 14.31 3.17
CA ILE A 17 -39.33 14.81 1.78
C ILE A 17 -37.88 15.23 1.42
N LEU A 18 -36.93 15.11 2.35
CA LEU A 18 -35.54 15.37 2.01
C LEU A 18 -35.02 14.21 1.14
N PRO A 19 -34.77 14.43 -0.17
CA PRO A 19 -34.19 13.40 -0.99
C PRO A 19 -32.80 13.06 -0.42
N ALA A 20 -32.58 11.78 -0.17
CA ALA A 20 -31.23 11.30 0.12
C ALA A 20 -30.37 11.65 -1.09
N GLN A 21 -29.41 12.56 -0.92
CA GLN A 21 -28.48 12.91 -1.99
C GLN A 21 -27.49 11.75 -2.15
N GLU A 22 -27.70 10.94 -3.16
CA GLU A 22 -26.70 9.93 -3.54
C GLU A 22 -25.42 10.63 -3.93
N ARG A 23 -24.33 10.28 -3.26
CA ARG A 23 -22.98 10.77 -3.57
C ARG A 23 -22.18 9.64 -4.18
N GLU A 24 -21.96 9.71 -5.49
CA GLU A 24 -21.04 8.81 -6.16
C GLU A 24 -19.59 9.15 -5.77
N VAL A 25 -18.84 8.17 -5.29
CA VAL A 25 -17.41 8.27 -5.02
C VAL A 25 -16.68 7.31 -5.93
N LYS A 26 -15.80 7.83 -6.78
CA LYS A 26 -14.92 7.02 -7.64
C LYS A 26 -13.62 6.75 -6.91
N LEU A 27 -13.31 5.47 -6.72
CA LEU A 27 -12.06 5.00 -6.16
C LEU A 27 -11.21 4.37 -7.26
N LYS A 28 -9.91 4.60 -7.20
CA LYS A 28 -8.90 3.93 -8.03
C LYS A 28 -7.98 3.12 -7.12
N VAL A 29 -7.90 1.83 -7.35
CA VAL A 29 -6.94 0.96 -6.68
C VAL A 29 -5.86 0.59 -7.70
N VAL A 30 -4.60 0.80 -7.33
CA VAL A 30 -3.42 0.37 -8.07
C VAL A 30 -2.66 -0.59 -7.17
N GLN A 31 -2.30 -1.75 -7.71
CA GLN A 31 -1.55 -2.76 -6.98
C GLN A 31 -0.27 -3.08 -7.73
N THR A 32 0.83 -3.21 -6.98
CA THR A 32 2.08 -3.82 -7.43
C THR A 32 2.26 -5.19 -6.81
N SER A 33 3.00 -6.07 -7.48
CA SER A 33 3.40 -7.38 -7.02
C SER A 33 4.68 -7.78 -7.74
N ASP A 34 5.51 -8.61 -7.11
CA ASP A 34 6.66 -9.24 -7.77
C ASP A 34 7.62 -8.23 -8.41
N ILE A 35 7.92 -7.16 -7.72
CA ILE A 35 8.87 -6.13 -8.18
C ILE A 35 10.29 -6.70 -8.25
N HIS A 36 10.64 -7.63 -7.34
CA HIS A 36 11.91 -8.35 -7.37
C HIS A 36 13.13 -7.46 -7.53
N GLY A 37 13.18 -6.35 -6.79
CA GLY A 37 14.29 -5.41 -6.84
C GLY A 37 14.43 -4.60 -8.15
N ASN A 38 13.46 -4.72 -9.09
CA ASN A 38 13.43 -3.92 -10.31
C ASN A 38 12.98 -2.48 -10.01
N TYR A 39 13.80 -1.74 -9.29
CA TYR A 39 13.50 -0.36 -8.90
C TYR A 39 13.68 0.62 -10.05
N TYR A 40 14.66 0.38 -10.92
CA TYR A 40 15.02 1.24 -12.04
C TYR A 40 14.62 0.62 -13.38
N PRO A 41 14.42 1.42 -14.44
CA PRO A 41 14.10 0.91 -15.78
C PRO A 41 15.33 0.31 -16.48
N TYR A 42 16.16 -0.41 -15.73
CA TYR A 42 17.39 -1.03 -16.20
C TYR A 42 17.66 -2.34 -15.44
N ASP A 43 17.88 -3.42 -16.17
CA ASP A 43 18.26 -4.73 -15.65
C ASP A 43 19.80 -4.79 -15.53
N PHE A 44 20.32 -4.69 -14.31
CA PHE A 44 21.74 -4.68 -14.04
C PHE A 44 22.40 -6.05 -14.27
N ILE A 45 21.64 -7.14 -14.20
CA ILE A 45 22.12 -8.50 -14.45
C ILE A 45 22.34 -8.71 -15.94
N ARG A 46 21.33 -8.37 -16.77
CA ARG A 46 21.37 -8.52 -18.23
C ARG A 46 21.97 -7.31 -18.94
N ARG A 47 22.28 -6.24 -18.21
CA ARG A 47 22.87 -4.99 -18.72
C ARG A 47 22.08 -4.38 -19.88
N ARG A 48 20.76 -4.28 -19.75
CA ARG A 48 19.86 -3.74 -20.75
C ARG A 48 18.70 -2.97 -20.12
N GLU A 49 18.01 -2.17 -20.90
CA GLU A 49 16.78 -1.55 -20.48
C GLU A 49 15.74 -2.60 -20.06
N ALA A 50 15.02 -2.30 -18.98
CA ALA A 50 13.90 -3.08 -18.49
C ALA A 50 12.57 -2.39 -18.83
N THR A 51 11.60 -3.17 -19.27
CA THR A 51 10.25 -2.67 -19.59
C THR A 51 9.41 -2.40 -18.33
N GLY A 52 9.68 -3.16 -17.24
CA GLY A 52 9.04 -3.01 -15.93
C GLY A 52 10.01 -2.45 -14.91
N SER A 53 9.54 -1.56 -14.04
CA SER A 53 10.29 -1.10 -12.87
C SER A 53 9.38 -0.28 -11.94
N LEU A 54 9.76 -0.16 -10.67
CA LEU A 54 9.04 0.67 -9.71
C LEU A 54 9.01 2.15 -10.15
N ALA A 55 10.09 2.65 -10.76
CA ALA A 55 10.14 4.00 -11.32
C ALA A 55 9.10 4.23 -12.44
N ARG A 56 8.85 3.22 -13.28
CA ARG A 56 7.80 3.31 -14.31
C ARG A 56 6.39 3.24 -13.70
N VAL A 57 6.21 2.43 -12.67
CA VAL A 57 4.97 2.40 -11.88
C VAL A 57 4.71 3.77 -11.26
N HIS A 58 5.75 4.42 -10.72
CA HIS A 58 5.61 5.78 -10.18
C HIS A 58 5.04 6.76 -11.20
N ALA A 59 5.53 6.77 -12.44
CA ALA A 59 5.02 7.63 -13.49
C ALA A 59 3.53 7.38 -13.80
N LEU A 60 3.11 6.11 -13.81
CA LEU A 60 1.69 5.74 -13.94
C LEU A 60 0.87 6.25 -12.75
N VAL A 61 1.34 6.01 -11.53
CA VAL A 61 0.65 6.43 -10.30
C VAL A 61 0.49 7.94 -10.24
N GLN A 62 1.50 8.73 -10.65
CA GLN A 62 1.38 10.19 -10.70
C GLN A 62 0.26 10.64 -11.66
N LYS A 63 0.20 10.04 -12.85
CA LYS A 63 -0.88 10.32 -13.81
C LYS A 63 -2.27 9.98 -13.27
N GLU A 64 -2.41 8.83 -12.61
CA GLU A 64 -3.68 8.44 -12.01
C GLU A 64 -4.06 9.34 -10.82
N ARG A 65 -3.08 9.84 -10.06
CA ARG A 65 -3.32 10.81 -8.97
C ARG A 65 -3.85 12.15 -9.46
N GLU A 66 -3.49 12.60 -10.66
CA GLU A 66 -4.08 13.80 -11.27
C GLU A 66 -5.59 13.66 -11.43
N ALA A 67 -6.09 12.46 -11.76
CA ALA A 67 -7.51 12.20 -11.97
C ALA A 67 -8.27 11.86 -10.67
N TYR A 68 -7.66 11.11 -9.76
CA TYR A 68 -8.34 10.54 -8.59
C TYR A 68 -7.94 11.20 -7.26
N GLY A 69 -6.83 11.94 -7.20
CA GLY A 69 -6.37 12.61 -5.99
C GLY A 69 -6.24 11.65 -4.80
N LYS A 70 -6.87 12.01 -3.70
CA LYS A 70 -6.91 11.19 -2.46
C LYS A 70 -7.74 9.90 -2.57
N ASN A 71 -8.50 9.75 -3.65
CA ASN A 71 -9.28 8.54 -3.91
C ASN A 71 -8.45 7.47 -4.65
N LEU A 72 -7.16 7.68 -4.89
CA LEU A 72 -6.25 6.64 -5.32
C LEU A 72 -5.68 5.91 -4.11
N ILE A 73 -5.80 4.58 -4.12
CA ILE A 73 -5.22 3.66 -3.14
C ILE A 73 -4.12 2.87 -3.85
N LEU A 74 -2.89 2.95 -3.33
CA LEU A 74 -1.73 2.24 -3.85
C LEU A 74 -1.30 1.16 -2.87
N LEU A 75 -1.29 -0.09 -3.32
CA LEU A 75 -1.00 -1.27 -2.52
C LEU A 75 0.17 -2.05 -3.12
N ASP A 76 0.90 -2.78 -2.28
CA ASP A 76 1.88 -3.77 -2.69
C ASP A 76 1.51 -5.15 -2.16
N ASN A 77 1.67 -6.18 -3.00
CA ASN A 77 1.35 -7.56 -2.65
C ASN A 77 2.59 -8.43 -2.34
N GLY A 78 3.76 -7.79 -2.18
CA GLY A 78 4.99 -8.46 -1.79
C GLY A 78 5.91 -8.84 -2.95
N ASP A 79 6.97 -9.56 -2.60
CA ASP A 79 8.09 -9.95 -3.46
C ASP A 79 8.87 -8.76 -4.02
N ILE A 80 9.23 -7.84 -3.13
CA ILE A 80 10.01 -6.64 -3.48
C ILE A 80 11.48 -6.73 -3.09
N LEU A 81 11.83 -7.52 -2.07
CA LEU A 81 13.16 -7.52 -1.43
C LEU A 81 14.19 -8.42 -2.10
N GLN A 82 13.83 -9.27 -3.06
CA GLN A 82 14.74 -10.22 -3.69
C GLN A 82 14.78 -10.03 -5.22
N GLY A 83 15.92 -10.25 -5.86
CA GLY A 83 16.04 -10.29 -7.31
C GLY A 83 17.24 -9.52 -7.84
N GLN A 84 17.15 -8.21 -8.01
CA GLN A 84 18.23 -7.40 -8.58
C GLN A 84 19.36 -7.13 -7.57
N PRO A 85 20.61 -6.89 -8.04
CA PRO A 85 21.75 -6.59 -7.18
C PRO A 85 21.54 -5.42 -6.23
N THR A 86 20.72 -4.45 -6.60
CA THR A 86 20.40 -3.30 -5.74
C THR A 86 19.62 -3.74 -4.50
N ALA A 87 18.65 -4.67 -4.62
CA ALA A 87 17.96 -5.23 -3.46
C ALA A 87 18.94 -5.95 -2.54
N TYR A 88 19.81 -6.82 -3.11
CA TYR A 88 20.85 -7.52 -2.34
C TYR A 88 21.76 -6.55 -1.58
N TYR A 89 22.18 -5.44 -2.22
CA TYR A 89 23.03 -4.44 -1.59
C TYR A 89 22.40 -3.86 -0.32
N TYR A 90 21.17 -3.41 -0.39
CA TYR A 90 20.47 -2.86 0.78
C TYR A 90 20.02 -3.93 1.78
N ASN A 91 19.84 -5.17 1.35
CA ASN A 91 19.54 -6.26 2.27
C ASN A 91 20.75 -6.60 3.16
N TYR A 92 21.96 -6.67 2.58
CA TYR A 92 23.06 -7.38 3.22
C TYR A 92 24.37 -6.60 3.31
N ILE A 93 24.56 -5.54 2.51
CA ILE A 93 25.82 -4.78 2.46
C ILE A 93 25.66 -3.45 3.19
N ASP A 94 24.76 -2.59 2.74
CA ASP A 94 24.43 -1.34 3.42
C ASP A 94 23.24 -1.54 4.33
N THR A 95 23.51 -1.96 5.55
CA THR A 95 22.47 -2.22 6.56
C THR A 95 22.23 -1.04 7.50
N VAL A 96 22.92 0.10 7.28
CA VAL A 96 22.83 1.32 8.10
C VAL A 96 21.91 2.35 7.48
N ALA A 97 22.01 2.57 6.17
CA ALA A 97 21.09 3.46 5.46
C ALA A 97 19.65 2.93 5.50
N PRO A 98 18.63 3.80 5.44
CA PRO A 98 17.26 3.37 5.25
C PRO A 98 17.13 2.44 4.03
N HIS A 99 16.28 1.43 4.13
CA HIS A 99 16.16 0.47 3.05
C HIS A 99 15.58 1.11 1.79
N LEU A 100 16.29 1.05 0.68
CA LEU A 100 15.92 1.76 -0.55
C LEU A 100 14.49 1.43 -1.02
N ALA A 101 14.06 0.17 -0.92
CA ALA A 101 12.68 -0.19 -1.28
C ALA A 101 11.67 0.57 -0.42
N ALA A 102 11.89 0.67 0.90
CA ALA A 102 11.01 1.42 1.80
C ALA A 102 11.00 2.92 1.43
N GLU A 103 12.15 3.52 1.18
CA GLU A 103 12.23 4.93 0.78
C GLU A 103 11.50 5.22 -0.53
N MET A 104 11.63 4.34 -1.53
CA MET A 104 10.91 4.47 -2.79
C MET A 104 9.39 4.32 -2.60
N MET A 105 8.96 3.33 -1.83
CA MET A 105 7.54 3.11 -1.53
C MET A 105 6.94 4.26 -0.71
N ASN A 106 7.68 4.77 0.28
CA ASN A 106 7.31 5.96 1.06
C ASN A 106 7.15 7.20 0.15
N PHE A 107 8.11 7.42 -0.75
CA PHE A 107 8.07 8.50 -1.72
C PHE A 107 6.88 8.38 -2.68
N MET A 108 6.56 7.17 -3.11
CA MET A 108 5.42 6.87 -3.96
C MET A 108 4.08 6.97 -3.23
N GLY A 109 4.08 6.99 -1.89
CA GLY A 109 2.88 7.08 -1.05
C GLY A 109 2.02 5.83 -1.12
N TYR A 110 2.63 4.67 -0.88
CA TYR A 110 1.89 3.43 -0.66
C TYR A 110 0.99 3.56 0.58
N ASN A 111 -0.19 2.94 0.51
CA ASN A 111 -1.16 2.93 1.60
C ASN A 111 -1.03 1.69 2.48
N ALA A 112 -0.60 0.57 1.90
CA ALA A 112 -0.25 -0.65 2.62
C ALA A 112 0.64 -1.52 1.73
N GLY A 113 1.41 -2.40 2.35
CA GLY A 113 2.19 -3.46 1.72
C GLY A 113 1.89 -4.80 2.34
N ASN A 114 2.27 -5.86 1.65
CA ASN A 114 2.19 -7.23 2.12
C ASN A 114 3.56 -7.89 1.99
N MET A 115 3.73 -9.03 2.66
CA MET A 115 4.93 -9.87 2.54
C MET A 115 4.70 -10.99 1.53
N GLY A 116 5.59 -11.09 0.55
CA GLY A 116 5.66 -12.25 -0.33
C GLY A 116 6.59 -13.33 0.24
N ASN A 117 6.61 -14.50 -0.41
CA ASN A 117 7.48 -15.59 0.03
C ASN A 117 8.97 -15.25 -0.13
N HIS A 118 9.35 -14.53 -1.19
CA HIS A 118 10.73 -14.09 -1.40
C HIS A 118 11.16 -12.99 -0.43
N ASP A 119 10.24 -12.21 0.11
CA ASP A 119 10.57 -11.26 1.17
C ASP A 119 10.91 -12.00 2.47
N VAL A 120 10.12 -13.02 2.83
CA VAL A 120 10.37 -13.87 4.01
C VAL A 120 11.72 -14.61 3.89
N GLU A 121 12.07 -15.07 2.69
CA GLU A 121 13.34 -15.76 2.42
C GLU A 121 14.58 -14.88 2.69
N THR A 122 14.47 -13.56 2.68
CA THR A 122 15.59 -12.67 3.02
C THR A 122 16.02 -12.77 4.48
N GLY A 123 15.18 -13.30 5.34
CA GLY A 123 15.39 -13.46 6.77
C GLY A 123 14.90 -12.27 7.58
N ARG A 124 14.56 -12.56 8.84
CA ARG A 124 13.89 -11.65 9.78
C ARG A 124 14.62 -10.30 9.92
N THR A 125 15.94 -10.31 10.04
CA THR A 125 16.72 -9.06 10.18
C THR A 125 16.52 -8.11 8.99
N VAL A 126 16.36 -8.64 7.79
CA VAL A 126 16.18 -7.83 6.57
C VAL A 126 14.76 -7.30 6.49
N PHE A 127 13.77 -8.19 6.55
CA PHE A 127 12.40 -7.76 6.36
C PHE A 127 11.86 -6.93 7.53
N ASP A 128 12.29 -7.17 8.78
CA ASP A 128 11.91 -6.33 9.93
C ASP A 128 12.46 -4.91 9.77
N ARG A 129 13.73 -4.77 9.30
CA ARG A 129 14.30 -3.46 9.02
C ARG A 129 13.54 -2.74 7.91
N TRP A 130 13.30 -3.40 6.78
CA TRP A 130 12.53 -2.84 5.69
C TRP A 130 11.13 -2.41 6.13
N ALA A 131 10.41 -3.26 6.87
CA ALA A 131 9.09 -2.95 7.38
C ALA A 131 9.12 -1.78 8.37
N GLY A 132 10.16 -1.70 9.23
CA GLY A 132 10.38 -0.59 10.15
C GLY A 132 10.69 0.74 9.47
N ASP A 133 11.28 0.73 8.27
CA ASP A 133 11.54 1.92 7.46
C ASP A 133 10.29 2.37 6.65
N CYS A 134 9.28 1.51 6.48
CA CYS A 134 8.03 1.85 5.80
C CYS A 134 7.17 2.78 6.66
N ARG A 135 6.57 3.83 6.04
CA ARG A 135 5.66 4.79 6.70
C ARG A 135 4.19 4.42 6.50
N PHE A 136 3.93 3.20 6.12
CA PHE A 136 2.62 2.60 5.91
C PHE A 136 2.64 1.18 6.49
N PRO A 137 1.49 0.59 6.84
CA PRO A 137 1.46 -0.73 7.43
C PRO A 137 1.91 -1.82 6.45
N ILE A 138 2.74 -2.74 6.95
CA ILE A 138 2.99 -4.02 6.30
C ILE A 138 2.04 -5.04 6.94
N LEU A 139 1.22 -5.67 6.11
CA LEU A 139 0.19 -6.62 6.53
C LEU A 139 0.68 -8.05 6.31
N GLY A 140 0.23 -8.96 7.14
CA GLY A 140 0.65 -10.37 7.03
C GLY A 140 -0.09 -11.26 8.02
N ALA A 141 -1.41 -11.34 7.90
CA ALA A 141 -2.26 -12.11 8.82
C ALA A 141 -1.94 -13.61 8.89
N ASN A 142 -1.30 -14.16 7.85
CA ASN A 142 -0.88 -15.56 7.77
C ASN A 142 0.61 -15.77 8.09
N ILE A 143 1.35 -14.71 8.42
CA ILE A 143 2.75 -14.79 8.83
C ILE A 143 2.79 -14.80 10.34
N VAL A 144 3.02 -15.97 10.91
CA VAL A 144 2.98 -16.19 12.33
C VAL A 144 4.35 -16.59 12.88
N ASP A 145 4.66 -16.14 14.08
CA ASP A 145 5.79 -16.65 14.84
C ASP A 145 5.48 -18.09 15.27
N THR A 146 6.31 -19.05 14.89
CA THR A 146 6.09 -20.46 15.18
C THR A 146 6.21 -20.82 16.66
N ALA A 147 6.86 -19.98 17.45
CA ALA A 147 7.01 -20.20 18.90
C ALA A 147 5.80 -19.71 19.69
N THR A 148 5.18 -18.60 19.27
CA THR A 148 4.05 -17.97 19.97
C THR A 148 2.70 -18.23 19.31
N GLY A 149 2.69 -18.50 18.00
CA GLY A 149 1.47 -18.59 17.17
C GLY A 149 0.84 -17.22 16.88
N GLU A 150 1.46 -16.13 17.31
CA GLU A 150 0.98 -14.78 17.07
C GLU A 150 1.40 -14.28 15.67
N THR A 151 0.61 -13.41 15.08
CA THR A 151 0.95 -12.76 13.80
C THR A 151 2.15 -11.85 13.97
N HIS A 152 3.07 -11.91 13.01
CA HIS A 152 4.30 -11.10 13.06
C HIS A 152 4.03 -9.64 12.68
N PHE A 153 3.10 -9.40 11.79
CA PHE A 153 2.69 -8.07 11.34
C PHE A 153 1.27 -7.73 11.79
N GLU A 154 0.95 -6.43 11.74
CA GLU A 154 -0.39 -5.97 12.08
C GLU A 154 -1.46 -6.65 11.22
N THR A 155 -2.56 -7.01 11.87
CA THR A 155 -3.79 -7.45 11.23
C THR A 155 -4.83 -6.34 11.41
N LEU A 156 -5.39 -5.87 10.30
CA LEU A 156 -6.48 -4.89 10.33
C LEU A 156 -7.78 -5.53 10.79
#